data_1487654409afe78a08f5cb6bcffde14a
#
_entry.id   1487654409afe78a08f5cb6bcffde14a
#
_cell.length_a   1.000
_cell.length_b   1.000
_cell.length_c   1.000
_cell.angle_alpha   90.00
_cell.angle_beta   90.00
_cell.angle_gamma   90.00
#
_symmetry.space_group_name_H-M   'P 1'
#
loop_
_entity.id
_entity.type
_entity.pdbx_description
1 polymer ?
#
loop_
_entity_poly.entity_id
_entity_poly.type
_entity_poly.pdbx_seq_one_letter_code
_entity_poly.pdbx_strand_id
1 'polypeptide(L)'
;MKLKSNFSEANACKALFFSISFFVGLWAVRIPDIKDQINVDYTGMGYLFVIFSIGSVLTMIVTPKITQIYPSKQISLLSGLAISILWLLIPFAQSFIIMAILSFIFGICYGLFEVILNVQATSLEKRFKKPMMSGFHAFWSIGLLSGSLLTSLFLEFKISFIINSIIFVIILSPLIFLGSLTIKQNKSDSLSILSIFFNWPLFLVILFILSITAVFLEGGTDSWGSLYMRDYINADGFNIGLAAIAFNGSMVIGRLIGDKLKEIFGIYNFLVYSVIGSLLGSLIIVLSSSLLLAIIGFIIAGFSVSSIIPICYTFGSSIKNVNATVGITIITIGVYGVFMIAPPALGYVADIFGIEFVYIPMLILFIISSIIVTSQQKLFKN
;
A
#
# COMPACT_ATOMS: atom_id res chain seq x y z
N MET A 1 36.81 2.87 2.50
CA MET A 1 36.14 3.19 1.25
C MET A 1 34.84 2.37 1.00
N LYS A 2 34.79 1.03 1.23
CA LYS A 2 33.60 0.18 1.06
C LYS A 2 32.39 0.56 1.97
N LEU A 3 32.60 0.95 3.20
CA LEU A 3 31.53 1.33 4.15
C LEU A 3 30.79 2.61 3.75
N LYS A 4 31.49 3.64 3.23
CA LYS A 4 30.84 4.88 2.73
C LYS A 4 29.96 4.64 1.50
N SER A 5 30.40 3.78 0.58
CA SER A 5 29.65 3.43 -0.62
C SER A 5 28.36 2.64 -0.27
N ASN A 6 28.45 1.72 0.71
CA ASN A 6 27.31 0.92 1.14
C ASN A 6 26.25 1.74 1.91
N PHE A 7 26.68 2.70 2.74
CA PHE A 7 25.78 3.62 3.44
C PHE A 7 25.03 4.54 2.45
N SER A 8 25.71 4.98 1.37
CA SER A 8 25.07 5.74 0.29
C SER A 8 23.95 4.96 -0.41
N GLU A 9 24.16 3.66 -0.69
CA GLU A 9 23.13 2.81 -1.32
C GLU A 9 21.90 2.62 -0.44
N ALA A 10 22.06 2.41 0.85
CA ALA A 10 20.92 2.25 1.77
C ALA A 10 20.09 3.53 1.85
N ASN A 11 20.74 4.70 1.90
CA ASN A 11 20.06 5.98 1.90
C ASN A 11 19.36 6.26 0.56
N ALA A 12 19.99 5.90 -0.56
CA ALA A 12 19.38 5.98 -1.87
C ALA A 12 18.13 5.10 -1.98
N CYS A 13 18.20 3.85 -1.48
CA CYS A 13 17.06 2.95 -1.44
C CYS A 13 15.91 3.55 -0.60
N LYS A 14 16.19 4.12 0.58
CA LYS A 14 15.21 4.83 1.41
C LYS A 14 14.59 6.01 0.67
N ALA A 15 15.40 6.83 -0.02
CA ALA A 15 14.92 7.97 -0.79
C ALA A 15 14.00 7.54 -1.94
N LEU A 16 14.27 6.40 -2.59
CA LEU A 16 13.42 5.85 -3.64
C LEU A 16 12.09 5.32 -3.08
N PHE A 17 12.11 4.59 -1.96
CA PHE A 17 10.87 4.18 -1.26
C PHE A 17 10.04 5.38 -0.87
N PHE A 18 10.65 6.42 -0.31
CA PHE A 18 10.00 7.68 0.02
C PHE A 18 9.39 8.36 -1.20
N SER A 19 10.14 8.47 -2.30
CA SER A 19 9.70 9.22 -3.48
C SER A 19 8.50 8.58 -4.17
N ILE A 20 8.49 7.26 -4.32
CA ILE A 20 7.37 6.57 -4.98
C ILE A 20 6.10 6.62 -4.12
N SER A 21 6.23 6.40 -2.82
CA SER A 21 5.08 6.45 -1.90
C SER A 21 4.55 7.86 -1.69
N PHE A 22 5.39 8.89 -1.83
CA PHE A 22 4.94 10.27 -1.82
C PHE A 22 3.93 10.55 -2.95
N PHE A 23 4.18 10.00 -4.16
CA PHE A 23 3.22 10.04 -5.24
C PHE A 23 1.93 9.25 -4.94
N VAL A 24 2.02 8.16 -4.19
CA VAL A 24 0.82 7.45 -3.72
C VAL A 24 -0.01 8.34 -2.78
N GLY A 25 0.64 9.11 -1.91
CA GLY A 25 -0.04 10.08 -1.05
C GLY A 25 -0.72 11.21 -1.84
N LEU A 26 -0.10 11.71 -2.92
CA LEU A 26 -0.72 12.64 -3.86
C LEU A 26 -1.97 12.02 -4.49
N TRP A 27 -1.85 10.77 -4.99
CA TRP A 27 -2.95 10.03 -5.57
C TRP A 27 -4.13 9.93 -4.61
N ALA A 28 -3.90 9.42 -3.39
CA ALA A 28 -4.94 9.17 -2.40
C ALA A 28 -5.79 10.41 -2.08
N VAL A 29 -5.20 11.61 -2.13
CA VAL A 29 -5.90 12.86 -1.85
C VAL A 29 -6.57 13.46 -3.09
N ARG A 30 -5.98 13.27 -4.30
CA ARG A 30 -6.51 13.81 -5.57
C ARG A 30 -7.49 12.89 -6.31
N ILE A 31 -7.84 11.73 -5.76
CA ILE A 31 -8.85 10.83 -6.34
C ILE A 31 -10.17 11.56 -6.65
N PRO A 32 -10.72 12.41 -5.76
CA PRO A 32 -11.93 13.19 -6.06
C PRO A 32 -11.77 14.09 -7.29
N ASP A 33 -10.63 14.78 -7.41
CA ASP A 33 -10.37 15.66 -8.58
C ASP A 33 -10.31 14.84 -9.88
N ILE A 34 -9.68 13.63 -9.84
CA ILE A 34 -9.59 12.74 -10.99
C ILE A 34 -10.98 12.26 -11.40
N LYS A 35 -11.81 11.83 -10.44
CA LYS A 35 -13.19 11.38 -10.69
C LYS A 35 -14.00 12.43 -11.41
N ASP A 36 -13.96 13.67 -10.90
CA ASP A 36 -14.70 14.80 -11.47
C ASP A 36 -14.13 15.21 -12.84
N GLN A 37 -12.80 15.21 -13.01
CA GLN A 37 -12.11 15.57 -14.25
C GLN A 37 -12.52 14.68 -15.44
N ILE A 38 -12.68 13.36 -15.21
CA ILE A 38 -13.05 12.41 -16.27
C ILE A 38 -14.55 12.09 -16.27
N ASN A 39 -15.31 12.67 -15.35
CA ASN A 39 -16.77 12.56 -15.22
C ASN A 39 -17.25 11.10 -15.19
N VAL A 40 -16.75 10.32 -14.23
CA VAL A 40 -17.14 8.92 -14.02
C VAL A 40 -17.85 8.72 -12.68
N ASP A 41 -18.58 7.62 -12.57
CA ASP A 41 -19.13 7.11 -11.32
C ASP A 41 -18.03 6.42 -10.46
N TYR A 42 -18.41 5.89 -9.30
CA TYR A 42 -17.49 5.18 -8.43
C TYR A 42 -17.01 3.85 -9.03
N THR A 43 -17.88 3.15 -9.75
CA THR A 43 -17.53 1.91 -10.48
C THR A 43 -16.47 2.21 -11.55
N GLY A 44 -16.60 3.31 -12.29
CA GLY A 44 -15.60 3.78 -13.25
C GLY A 44 -14.25 4.06 -12.60
N MET A 45 -14.23 4.68 -11.42
CA MET A 45 -13.00 4.83 -10.64
C MET A 45 -12.42 3.46 -10.22
N GLY A 46 -13.27 2.53 -9.79
CA GLY A 46 -12.87 1.15 -9.49
C GLY A 46 -12.17 0.47 -10.67
N TYR A 47 -12.68 0.63 -11.90
CA TYR A 47 -12.04 0.11 -13.10
C TYR A 47 -10.65 0.72 -13.37
N LEU A 48 -10.44 1.99 -13.09
CA LEU A 48 -9.10 2.59 -13.21
C LEU A 48 -8.09 1.94 -12.27
N PHE A 49 -8.48 1.63 -11.03
CA PHE A 49 -7.62 0.93 -10.09
C PHE A 49 -7.30 -0.50 -10.57
N VAL A 50 -8.28 -1.21 -11.16
CA VAL A 50 -8.04 -2.53 -11.77
C VAL A 50 -7.04 -2.43 -12.92
N ILE A 51 -7.23 -1.47 -13.82
CA ILE A 51 -6.37 -1.28 -14.98
C ILE A 51 -4.92 -0.99 -14.54
N PHE A 52 -4.75 -0.13 -13.54
CA PHE A 52 -3.45 0.10 -12.89
C PHE A 52 -2.87 -1.21 -12.32
N SER A 53 -3.68 -1.97 -11.57
CA SER A 53 -3.25 -3.21 -10.92
C SER A 53 -2.87 -4.29 -11.92
N ILE A 54 -3.59 -4.41 -13.04
CA ILE A 54 -3.24 -5.33 -14.13
C ILE A 54 -1.86 -4.99 -14.69
N GLY A 55 -1.60 -3.71 -15.00
CA GLY A 55 -0.29 -3.26 -15.47
C GLY A 55 0.83 -3.58 -14.49
N SER A 56 0.59 -3.33 -13.19
CA SER A 56 1.55 -3.56 -12.13
C SER A 56 1.84 -5.06 -11.94
N VAL A 57 0.82 -5.89 -11.80
CA VAL A 57 0.98 -7.34 -11.58
C VAL A 57 1.65 -8.02 -12.77
N LEU A 58 1.23 -7.70 -14.00
CA LEU A 58 1.86 -8.26 -15.21
C LEU A 58 3.37 -7.97 -15.24
N THR A 59 3.76 -6.74 -14.91
CA THR A 59 5.18 -6.37 -14.87
C THR A 59 5.92 -6.98 -13.69
N MET A 60 5.33 -7.09 -12.52
CA MET A 60 5.94 -7.78 -11.38
C MET A 60 6.30 -9.23 -11.72
N ILE A 61 5.44 -9.95 -12.44
CA ILE A 61 5.68 -11.33 -12.87
C ILE A 61 6.86 -11.42 -13.85
N VAL A 62 7.00 -10.47 -14.78
CA VAL A 62 8.04 -10.52 -15.81
C VAL A 62 9.36 -9.85 -15.39
N THR A 63 9.35 -9.01 -14.36
CA THR A 63 10.53 -8.26 -13.89
C THR A 63 11.75 -9.15 -13.58
N PRO A 64 11.63 -10.34 -12.97
CA PRO A 64 12.78 -11.23 -12.77
C PRO A 64 13.50 -11.61 -14.07
N LYS A 65 12.76 -11.77 -15.19
CA LYS A 65 13.34 -12.02 -16.51
C LYS A 65 13.98 -10.75 -17.10
N ILE A 66 13.32 -9.61 -16.95
CA ILE A 66 13.82 -8.31 -17.42
C ILE A 66 15.15 -7.95 -16.73
N THR A 67 15.29 -8.22 -15.44
CA THR A 67 16.52 -7.96 -14.67
C THR A 67 17.71 -8.86 -15.04
N GLN A 68 17.48 -9.95 -15.77
CA GLN A 68 18.55 -10.77 -16.35
C GLN A 68 19.15 -10.13 -17.61
N ILE A 69 18.35 -9.34 -18.32
CA ILE A 69 18.72 -8.72 -19.61
C ILE A 69 19.21 -7.28 -19.38
N TYR A 70 18.50 -6.51 -18.56
CA TYR A 70 18.77 -5.09 -18.33
C TYR A 70 19.27 -4.82 -16.91
N PRO A 71 20.19 -3.88 -16.72
CA PRO A 71 20.66 -3.50 -15.39
C PRO A 71 19.55 -2.91 -14.52
N SER A 72 19.46 -3.36 -13.24
CA SER A 72 18.49 -2.86 -12.26
C SER A 72 18.49 -1.32 -12.14
N LYS A 73 19.67 -0.71 -12.27
CA LYS A 73 19.86 0.75 -12.32
C LYS A 73 19.09 1.40 -13.47
N GLN A 74 19.17 0.83 -14.69
CA GLN A 74 18.47 1.38 -15.86
C GLN A 74 16.95 1.22 -15.70
N ILE A 75 16.49 0.05 -15.25
CA ILE A 75 15.06 -0.21 -15.04
C ILE A 75 14.49 0.76 -14.00
N SER A 76 15.16 0.93 -12.85
CA SER A 76 14.74 1.87 -11.81
C SER A 76 14.72 3.31 -12.33
N LEU A 77 15.74 3.73 -13.08
CA LEU A 77 15.82 5.08 -13.62
C LEU A 77 14.69 5.36 -14.63
N LEU A 78 14.52 4.47 -15.61
CA LEU A 78 13.51 4.65 -16.64
C LEU A 78 12.09 4.59 -16.09
N SER A 79 11.79 3.59 -15.24
CA SER A 79 10.45 3.46 -14.65
C SER A 79 10.14 4.59 -13.67
N GLY A 80 11.10 5.01 -12.84
CA GLY A 80 10.90 6.12 -11.91
C GLY A 80 10.72 7.48 -12.59
N LEU A 81 11.49 7.77 -13.65
CA LEU A 81 11.30 8.99 -14.44
C LEU A 81 10.01 8.94 -15.25
N ALA A 82 9.62 7.78 -15.78
CA ALA A 82 8.35 7.61 -16.46
C ALA A 82 7.17 7.88 -15.50
N ILE A 83 7.22 7.41 -14.27
CA ILE A 83 6.24 7.73 -13.22
C ILE A 83 6.14 9.26 -13.03
N SER A 84 7.28 9.96 -12.95
CA SER A 84 7.29 11.42 -12.80
C SER A 84 6.63 12.11 -14.01
N ILE A 85 6.89 11.65 -15.23
CA ILE A 85 6.27 12.19 -16.45
C ILE A 85 4.76 11.92 -16.46
N LEU A 86 4.33 10.71 -16.09
CA LEU A 86 2.91 10.35 -16.01
C LEU A 86 2.15 11.24 -15.04
N TRP A 87 2.77 11.61 -13.91
CA TRP A 87 2.19 12.58 -12.98
C TRP A 87 1.99 13.98 -13.56
N LEU A 88 2.78 14.39 -14.54
CA LEU A 88 2.55 15.64 -15.28
C LEU A 88 1.41 15.51 -16.30
N LEU A 89 1.12 14.30 -16.78
CA LEU A 89 0.08 14.06 -17.81
C LEU A 89 -1.31 13.82 -17.19
N ILE A 90 -1.40 13.20 -16.02
CA ILE A 90 -2.66 12.87 -15.34
C ILE A 90 -3.61 14.08 -15.22
N PRO A 91 -3.18 15.29 -14.79
CA PRO A 91 -4.07 16.45 -14.70
C PRO A 91 -4.68 16.93 -16.03
N PHE A 92 -4.18 16.47 -17.17
CA PHE A 92 -4.68 16.80 -18.51
C PHE A 92 -5.58 15.72 -19.12
N ALA A 93 -5.73 14.55 -18.47
CA ALA A 93 -6.58 13.47 -18.95
C ALA A 93 -8.07 13.82 -18.73
N GLN A 94 -8.77 14.20 -19.78
CA GLN A 94 -10.19 14.64 -19.73
C GLN A 94 -11.18 13.54 -20.15
N SER A 95 -10.74 12.30 -20.31
CA SER A 95 -11.61 11.18 -20.63
C SER A 95 -11.18 9.92 -19.93
N PHE A 96 -12.15 9.02 -19.68
CA PHE A 96 -11.88 7.72 -19.09
C PHE A 96 -10.83 6.92 -19.89
N ILE A 97 -10.90 6.93 -21.23
CA ILE A 97 -9.97 6.16 -22.06
C ILE A 97 -8.53 6.66 -21.91
N ILE A 98 -8.32 7.98 -21.93
CA ILE A 98 -6.98 8.56 -21.75
C ILE A 98 -6.46 8.23 -20.35
N MET A 99 -7.30 8.40 -19.31
CA MET A 99 -6.93 8.07 -17.93
C MET A 99 -6.62 6.58 -17.77
N ALA A 100 -7.40 5.69 -18.41
CA ALA A 100 -7.18 4.24 -18.38
C ALA A 100 -5.82 3.86 -19.00
N ILE A 101 -5.47 4.47 -20.13
CA ILE A 101 -4.16 4.26 -20.77
C ILE A 101 -3.04 4.75 -19.85
N LEU A 102 -3.17 5.95 -19.27
CA LEU A 102 -2.18 6.48 -18.32
C LEU A 102 -2.08 5.60 -17.08
N SER A 103 -3.20 5.14 -16.51
CA SER A 103 -3.23 4.24 -15.36
C SER A 103 -2.56 2.89 -15.65
N PHE A 104 -2.78 2.32 -16.84
CA PHE A 104 -2.13 1.07 -17.24
C PHE A 104 -0.61 1.23 -17.35
N ILE A 105 -0.15 2.29 -18.04
CA ILE A 105 1.29 2.58 -18.20
C ILE A 105 1.92 2.90 -16.84
N PHE A 106 1.19 3.63 -15.98
CA PHE A 106 1.62 3.92 -14.63
C PHE A 106 1.80 2.62 -13.84
N GLY A 107 0.83 1.70 -13.90
CA GLY A 107 0.91 0.38 -13.28
C GLY A 107 2.15 -0.40 -13.74
N ILE A 108 2.43 -0.42 -15.06
CA ILE A 108 3.64 -1.04 -15.62
C ILE A 108 4.90 -0.45 -14.99
N CYS A 109 5.04 0.86 -14.99
CA CYS A 109 6.23 1.54 -14.45
C CYS A 109 6.36 1.33 -12.95
N TYR A 110 5.24 1.39 -12.22
CA TYR A 110 5.17 1.16 -10.78
C TYR A 110 5.61 -0.25 -10.41
N GLY A 111 5.06 -1.28 -11.09
CA GLY A 111 5.42 -2.67 -10.85
C GLY A 111 6.91 -2.96 -11.08
N LEU A 112 7.49 -2.42 -12.16
CA LEU A 112 8.94 -2.51 -12.41
C LEU A 112 9.74 -1.87 -11.28
N PHE A 113 9.38 -0.65 -10.91
CA PHE A 113 10.11 0.13 -9.91
C PHE A 113 10.05 -0.54 -8.53
N GLU A 114 8.86 -0.98 -8.12
CA GLU A 114 8.64 -1.60 -6.82
C GLU A 114 9.42 -2.91 -6.66
N VAL A 115 9.41 -3.79 -7.68
CA VAL A 115 10.19 -5.05 -7.62
C VAL A 115 11.68 -4.74 -7.49
N ILE A 116 12.21 -3.78 -8.26
CA ILE A 116 13.62 -3.40 -8.17
C ILE A 116 13.97 -2.88 -6.78
N LEU A 117 13.11 -2.05 -6.17
CA LEU A 117 13.35 -1.54 -4.81
C LEU A 117 13.38 -2.65 -3.76
N ASN A 118 12.43 -3.58 -3.82
CA ASN A 118 12.37 -4.70 -2.88
C ASN A 118 13.56 -5.66 -3.04
N VAL A 119 13.99 -5.94 -4.28
CA VAL A 119 15.20 -6.72 -4.57
C VAL A 119 16.45 -6.01 -4.04
N GLN A 120 16.55 -4.69 -4.23
CA GLN A 120 17.64 -3.89 -3.70
C GLN A 120 17.66 -3.90 -2.17
N ALA A 121 16.51 -3.70 -1.53
CA ALA A 121 16.37 -3.73 -0.07
C ALA A 121 16.82 -5.09 0.51
N THR A 122 16.35 -6.19 -0.06
CA THR A 122 16.74 -7.56 0.32
C THR A 122 18.24 -7.80 0.13
N SER A 123 18.81 -7.31 -0.97
CA SER A 123 20.25 -7.43 -1.23
C SER A 123 21.10 -6.65 -0.22
N LEU A 124 20.64 -5.46 0.19
CA LEU A 124 21.29 -4.68 1.23
C LEU A 124 21.23 -5.38 2.58
N GLU A 125 20.07 -5.93 2.95
CA GLU A 125 19.88 -6.68 4.19
C GLU A 125 20.84 -7.90 4.28
N LYS A 126 20.91 -8.71 3.22
CA LYS A 126 21.84 -9.84 3.11
C LYS A 126 23.30 -9.38 3.23
N ARG A 127 23.68 -8.28 2.57
CA ARG A 127 25.04 -7.76 2.54
C ARG A 127 25.49 -7.18 3.88
N PHE A 128 24.59 -6.46 4.58
CA PHE A 128 24.88 -5.90 5.89
C PHE A 128 24.71 -6.89 7.04
N LYS A 129 24.07 -8.04 6.78
CA LYS A 129 23.68 -9.05 7.79
C LYS A 129 22.87 -8.43 8.95
N LYS A 130 21.99 -7.50 8.64
CA LYS A 130 21.12 -6.79 9.59
C LYS A 130 19.72 -6.65 9.01
N PRO A 131 18.65 -6.80 9.81
CA PRO A 131 17.29 -6.48 9.39
C PRO A 131 17.20 -5.01 8.98
N MET A 132 16.79 -4.73 7.76
CA MET A 132 16.68 -3.38 7.21
C MET A 132 15.35 -3.13 6.48
N MET A 133 14.62 -4.19 6.13
CA MET A 133 13.39 -4.11 5.36
C MET A 133 12.35 -3.22 6.03
N SER A 134 12.12 -3.38 7.34
CA SER A 134 11.20 -2.53 8.11
C SER A 134 11.59 -1.04 8.02
N GLY A 135 12.89 -0.75 8.00
CA GLY A 135 13.38 0.62 7.83
C GLY A 135 13.07 1.21 6.44
N PHE A 136 13.17 0.42 5.37
CA PHE A 136 12.80 0.86 4.03
C PHE A 136 11.28 1.10 3.92
N HIS A 137 10.47 0.19 4.46
CA HIS A 137 9.01 0.37 4.51
C HIS A 137 8.56 1.50 5.44
N ALA A 138 9.35 1.86 6.46
CA ALA A 138 9.09 3.07 7.24
C ALA A 138 9.23 4.33 6.36
N PHE A 139 10.25 4.39 5.49
CA PHE A 139 10.38 5.49 4.53
C PHE A 139 9.26 5.50 3.48
N TRP A 140 8.73 4.34 3.09
CA TRP A 140 7.48 4.26 2.33
C TRP A 140 6.33 4.95 3.06
N SER A 141 6.06 4.55 4.31
CA SER A 141 4.95 5.14 5.08
C SER A 141 5.12 6.64 5.31
N ILE A 142 6.35 7.10 5.57
CA ILE A 142 6.66 8.53 5.72
C ILE A 142 6.43 9.28 4.40
N GLY A 143 6.81 8.69 3.26
CA GLY A 143 6.58 9.28 1.94
C GLY A 143 5.10 9.45 1.65
N LEU A 144 4.30 8.40 1.85
CA LEU A 144 2.84 8.44 1.66
C LEU A 144 2.20 9.49 2.55
N LEU A 145 2.51 9.50 3.85
CA LEU A 145 2.00 10.49 4.78
C LEU A 145 2.39 11.91 4.37
N SER A 146 3.65 12.14 3.98
CA SER A 146 4.13 13.46 3.54
C SER A 146 3.43 13.93 2.28
N GLY A 147 3.23 13.02 1.30
CA GLY A 147 2.51 13.31 0.06
C GLY A 147 1.04 13.68 0.32
N SER A 148 0.36 12.90 1.16
CA SER A 148 -1.02 13.18 1.56
C SER A 148 -1.14 14.52 2.29
N LEU A 149 -0.24 14.79 3.23
CA LEU A 149 -0.27 16.00 4.05
C LEU A 149 -0.03 17.26 3.21
N LEU A 150 1.00 17.25 2.36
CA LEU A 150 1.29 18.39 1.48
C LEU A 150 0.21 18.60 0.41
N THR A 151 -0.34 17.51 -0.14
CA THR A 151 -1.46 17.62 -1.10
C THR A 151 -2.71 18.21 -0.44
N SER A 152 -3.02 17.81 0.80
CA SER A 152 -4.14 18.37 1.56
C SER A 152 -3.94 19.87 1.86
N LEU A 153 -2.71 20.28 2.21
CA LEU A 153 -2.38 21.70 2.33
C LEU A 153 -2.57 22.45 1.00
N PHE A 154 -2.22 21.83 -0.13
CA PHE A 154 -2.42 22.43 -1.44
C PHE A 154 -3.89 22.55 -1.81
N LEU A 155 -4.75 21.62 -1.38
CA LEU A 155 -6.21 21.75 -1.51
C LEU A 155 -6.73 22.92 -0.68
N GLU A 156 -6.28 23.07 0.56
CA GLU A 156 -6.66 24.19 1.45
C GLU A 156 -6.34 25.55 0.80
N PHE A 157 -5.13 25.67 0.24
CA PHE A 157 -4.70 26.89 -0.48
C PHE A 157 -5.24 26.99 -1.91
N LYS A 158 -6.16 26.10 -2.33
CA LYS A 158 -6.74 26.04 -3.68
C LYS A 158 -5.70 25.97 -4.79
N ILE A 159 -4.55 25.35 -4.52
CA ILE A 159 -3.52 25.09 -5.52
C ILE A 159 -4.03 24.03 -6.49
N SER A 160 -4.02 24.35 -7.77
CA SER A 160 -4.53 23.45 -8.81
C SER A 160 -3.78 22.12 -8.85
N PHE A 161 -4.44 21.06 -9.32
CA PHE A 161 -3.84 19.74 -9.47
C PHE A 161 -2.58 19.77 -10.37
N ILE A 162 -2.61 20.58 -11.43
CA ILE A 162 -1.45 20.76 -12.33
C ILE A 162 -0.25 21.31 -11.56
N ILE A 163 -0.40 22.39 -10.80
CA ILE A 163 0.68 23.01 -10.03
C ILE A 163 1.19 22.05 -8.96
N ASN A 164 0.27 21.36 -8.27
CA ASN A 164 0.62 20.34 -7.28
C ASN A 164 1.52 19.24 -7.90
N SER A 165 1.14 18.69 -9.05
CA SER A 165 1.89 17.67 -9.76
C SER A 165 3.27 18.19 -10.21
N ILE A 166 3.34 19.40 -10.76
CA ILE A 166 4.60 20.02 -11.20
C ILE A 166 5.56 20.17 -10.02
N ILE A 167 5.12 20.73 -8.89
CA ILE A 167 5.95 20.94 -7.71
C ILE A 167 6.52 19.61 -7.21
N PHE A 168 5.67 18.58 -7.10
CA PHE A 168 6.10 17.27 -6.61
C PHE A 168 7.07 16.60 -7.57
N VAL A 169 6.83 16.68 -8.86
CA VAL A 169 7.76 16.14 -9.87
C VAL A 169 9.11 16.84 -9.82
N ILE A 170 9.15 18.18 -9.68
CA ILE A 170 10.41 18.93 -9.56
C ILE A 170 11.19 18.50 -8.32
N ILE A 171 10.51 18.26 -7.19
CA ILE A 171 11.18 17.86 -5.93
C ILE A 171 11.63 16.40 -5.98
N LEU A 172 10.79 15.49 -6.50
CA LEU A 172 11.04 14.05 -6.39
C LEU A 172 11.88 13.48 -7.53
N SER A 173 11.81 14.05 -8.75
CA SER A 173 12.60 13.54 -9.88
C SER A 173 14.11 13.57 -9.65
N PRO A 174 14.72 14.58 -9.04
CA PRO A 174 16.13 14.54 -8.67
C PRO A 174 16.46 13.43 -7.68
N LEU A 175 15.58 13.17 -6.69
CA LEU A 175 15.77 12.07 -5.72
C LEU A 175 15.69 10.71 -6.42
N ILE A 176 14.72 10.52 -7.33
CA ILE A 176 14.56 9.33 -8.13
C ILE A 176 15.78 9.14 -9.04
N PHE A 177 16.22 10.18 -9.73
CA PHE A 177 17.38 10.16 -10.61
C PHE A 177 18.65 9.75 -9.85
N LEU A 178 19.02 10.50 -8.82
CA LEU A 178 20.24 10.27 -8.04
C LEU A 178 20.18 8.93 -7.30
N GLY A 179 19.02 8.60 -6.71
CA GLY A 179 18.81 7.33 -6.04
C GLY A 179 18.99 6.14 -6.98
N SER A 180 18.38 6.18 -8.16
CA SER A 180 18.49 5.10 -9.17
C SER A 180 19.91 4.93 -9.68
N LEU A 181 20.69 6.02 -9.79
CA LEU A 181 22.10 5.95 -10.18
C LEU A 181 22.97 5.16 -9.20
N THR A 182 22.56 5.03 -7.95
CA THR A 182 23.30 4.33 -6.89
C THR A 182 22.92 2.86 -6.72
N ILE A 183 21.82 2.41 -7.34
CA ILE A 183 21.38 1.00 -7.30
C ILE A 183 22.43 0.12 -7.98
N LYS A 184 22.75 -1.00 -7.32
CA LYS A 184 23.62 -2.04 -7.89
C LYS A 184 22.80 -3.11 -8.60
N GLN A 185 23.47 -3.81 -9.51
CA GLN A 185 22.89 -4.97 -10.20
C GLN A 185 22.60 -6.08 -9.18
N ASN A 186 21.33 -6.46 -9.08
CA ASN A 186 20.88 -7.59 -8.30
C ASN A 186 20.03 -8.48 -9.21
N LYS A 187 20.35 -9.78 -9.24
CA LYS A 187 19.52 -10.76 -9.93
C LYS A 187 18.44 -11.23 -8.95
N SER A 188 17.21 -11.28 -9.42
CA SER A 188 16.11 -11.87 -8.68
C SER A 188 16.14 -13.39 -8.87
N ASP A 189 15.99 -14.14 -7.77
CA ASP A 189 15.83 -15.60 -7.85
C ASP A 189 14.42 -15.90 -8.40
N SER A 190 14.33 -16.69 -9.45
CA SER A 190 13.07 -17.17 -10.00
C SER A 190 12.47 -18.22 -9.07
N LEU A 191 11.38 -17.91 -8.40
CA LEU A 191 10.61 -18.91 -7.64
C LEU A 191 9.81 -19.79 -8.61
N SER A 192 9.82 -21.10 -8.39
CA SER A 192 8.93 -22.02 -9.08
C SER A 192 7.52 -21.86 -8.53
N ILE A 193 6.64 -21.26 -9.33
CA ILE A 193 5.24 -20.91 -8.96
C ILE A 193 4.39 -22.20 -8.73
N LEU A 194 4.74 -23.31 -9.33
CA LEU A 194 3.92 -24.54 -9.32
C LEU A 194 3.81 -25.23 -7.94
N SER A 195 4.79 -25.08 -7.05
CA SER A 195 4.74 -25.68 -5.71
C SER A 195 3.83 -24.91 -4.72
N ILE A 196 3.32 -23.75 -5.11
CA ILE A 196 2.57 -22.83 -4.24
C ILE A 196 1.09 -23.24 -4.09
N PHE A 197 0.53 -23.99 -5.05
CA PHE A 197 -0.93 -24.18 -5.14
C PHE A 197 -1.47 -25.45 -4.49
N PHE A 198 -0.66 -26.32 -3.90
CA PHE A 198 -1.12 -27.61 -3.38
C PHE A 198 -0.95 -27.73 -1.85
N ASN A 199 -2.03 -28.18 -1.18
CA ASN A 199 -2.08 -28.56 0.24
C ASN A 199 -1.74 -27.43 1.24
N TRP A 200 -2.56 -26.40 1.27
CA TRP A 200 -2.44 -25.36 2.30
C TRP A 200 -2.94 -25.89 3.65
N PRO A 201 -2.12 -25.93 4.69
CA PRO A 201 -2.62 -26.23 6.03
C PRO A 201 -3.58 -25.15 6.49
N LEU A 202 -4.59 -25.52 7.30
CA LEU A 202 -5.61 -24.60 7.79
C LEU A 202 -5.03 -23.30 8.35
N PHE A 203 -3.91 -23.39 9.07
CA PHE A 203 -3.26 -22.23 9.64
C PHE A 203 -2.78 -21.24 8.57
N LEU A 204 -2.24 -21.71 7.45
CA LEU A 204 -1.85 -20.86 6.33
C LEU A 204 -3.06 -20.17 5.67
N VAL A 205 -4.19 -20.90 5.54
CA VAL A 205 -5.45 -20.32 5.03
C VAL A 205 -5.93 -19.19 5.95
N ILE A 206 -5.85 -19.38 7.26
CA ILE A 206 -6.21 -18.35 8.23
C ILE A 206 -5.32 -17.11 8.08
N LEU A 207 -3.99 -17.29 8.00
CA LEU A 207 -3.05 -16.18 7.80
C LEU A 207 -3.29 -15.45 6.47
N PHE A 208 -3.65 -16.18 5.41
CA PHE A 208 -4.01 -15.61 4.12
C PHE A 208 -5.27 -14.73 4.23
N ILE A 209 -6.33 -15.22 4.90
CA ILE A 209 -7.57 -14.45 5.14
C ILE A 209 -7.29 -13.19 5.96
N LEU A 210 -6.50 -13.29 7.03
CA LEU A 210 -6.13 -12.15 7.87
C LEU A 210 -5.36 -11.08 7.08
N SER A 211 -4.44 -11.52 6.21
CA SER A 211 -3.65 -10.63 5.37
C SER A 211 -4.51 -9.90 4.34
N ILE A 212 -5.43 -10.63 3.68
CA ILE A 212 -6.42 -10.04 2.77
C ILE A 212 -7.26 -9.00 3.49
N THR A 213 -7.78 -9.34 4.68
CA THR A 213 -8.62 -8.42 5.47
C THR A 213 -7.88 -7.15 5.83
N ALA A 214 -6.62 -7.26 6.25
CA ALA A 214 -5.80 -6.10 6.60
C ALA A 214 -5.54 -5.19 5.40
N VAL A 215 -5.15 -5.76 4.27
CA VAL A 215 -4.88 -4.99 3.04
C VAL A 215 -6.15 -4.43 2.43
N PHE A 216 -7.28 -5.10 2.59
CA PHE A 216 -8.57 -4.60 2.12
C PHE A 216 -8.95 -3.29 2.81
N LEU A 217 -8.65 -3.15 4.12
CA LEU A 217 -8.85 -1.91 4.86
C LEU A 217 -7.82 -0.84 4.47
N GLU A 218 -6.53 -1.20 4.38
CA GLU A 218 -5.44 -0.29 3.99
C GLU A 218 -5.68 0.26 2.58
N GLY A 219 -5.77 -0.62 1.59
CA GLY A 219 -5.99 -0.23 0.19
C GLY A 219 -7.35 0.44 -0.07
N GLY A 220 -8.38 0.02 0.67
CA GLY A 220 -9.69 0.66 0.62
C GLY A 220 -9.65 2.09 1.15
N THR A 221 -8.91 2.36 2.23
CA THR A 221 -8.74 3.71 2.75
C THR A 221 -7.95 4.58 1.78
N ASP A 222 -6.86 4.07 1.20
CA ASP A 222 -6.04 4.82 0.25
C ASP A 222 -6.78 5.11 -1.07
N SER A 223 -7.74 4.25 -1.47
CA SER A 223 -8.49 4.39 -2.72
C SER A 223 -9.82 5.15 -2.55
N TRP A 224 -10.49 5.00 -1.41
CA TRP A 224 -11.86 5.49 -1.21
C TRP A 224 -11.98 6.53 -0.09
N GLY A 225 -10.93 6.68 0.75
CA GLY A 225 -10.99 7.56 1.92
C GLY A 225 -11.25 9.02 1.58
N SER A 226 -10.62 9.58 0.56
CA SER A 226 -10.83 10.98 0.15
C SER A 226 -12.21 11.21 -0.48
N LEU A 227 -12.74 10.23 -1.24
CA LEU A 227 -14.10 10.29 -1.75
C LEU A 227 -15.13 10.19 -0.60
N TYR A 228 -14.92 9.28 0.36
CA TYR A 228 -15.76 9.17 1.54
C TYR A 228 -15.76 10.48 2.35
N MET A 229 -14.59 11.09 2.55
CA MET A 229 -14.50 12.36 3.27
C MET A 229 -15.20 13.50 2.54
N ARG A 230 -15.03 13.63 1.21
CA ARG A 230 -15.64 14.67 0.42
C ARG A 230 -17.14 14.47 0.24
N ASP A 231 -17.55 13.28 -0.23
CA ASP A 231 -18.90 13.06 -0.76
C ASP A 231 -19.91 12.67 0.32
N TYR A 232 -19.45 12.08 1.44
CA TYR A 232 -20.32 11.69 2.57
C TYR A 232 -20.13 12.59 3.79
N ILE A 233 -18.90 12.79 4.25
CA ILE A 233 -18.62 13.65 5.42
C ILE A 233 -18.75 15.14 5.08
N ASN A 234 -18.85 15.48 3.78
CA ASN A 234 -18.86 16.87 3.26
C ASN A 234 -17.61 17.66 3.67
N ALA A 235 -16.47 16.98 3.71
CA ALA A 235 -15.19 17.63 3.97
C ALA A 235 -14.72 18.44 2.76
N ASP A 236 -14.04 19.55 3.02
CA ASP A 236 -13.44 20.42 2.02
C ASP A 236 -11.98 20.73 2.34
N GLY A 237 -11.27 21.29 1.39
CA GLY A 237 -9.88 21.73 1.53
C GLY A 237 -8.98 20.65 2.11
N PHE A 238 -8.27 21.00 3.18
CA PHE A 238 -7.37 20.10 3.90
C PHE A 238 -8.06 18.83 4.40
N ASN A 239 -9.33 18.95 4.80
CA ASN A 239 -10.06 17.87 5.46
C ASN A 239 -10.34 16.67 4.53
N ILE A 240 -10.33 16.84 3.21
CA ILE A 240 -10.48 15.77 2.23
C ILE A 240 -9.40 14.69 2.42
N GLY A 241 -8.16 15.09 2.70
CA GLY A 241 -7.04 14.16 2.89
C GLY A 241 -6.93 13.55 4.27
N LEU A 242 -7.79 13.94 5.26
CA LEU A 242 -7.64 13.49 6.64
C LEU A 242 -7.84 11.98 6.82
N ALA A 243 -8.59 11.31 5.96
CA ALA A 243 -8.68 9.85 5.99
C ALA A 243 -7.30 9.19 5.79
N ALA A 244 -6.60 9.57 4.72
CA ALA A 244 -5.25 9.06 4.43
C ALA A 244 -4.22 9.49 5.49
N ILE A 245 -4.27 10.75 5.94
CA ILE A 245 -3.36 11.29 6.96
C ILE A 245 -3.54 10.59 8.30
N ALA A 246 -4.77 10.47 8.79
CA ALA A 246 -5.09 9.86 10.08
C ALA A 246 -4.77 8.37 10.10
N PHE A 247 -5.19 7.66 9.05
CA PHE A 247 -4.97 6.23 8.91
C PHE A 247 -3.48 5.89 8.76
N ASN A 248 -2.80 6.47 7.78
CA ASN A 248 -1.39 6.16 7.54
C ASN A 248 -0.47 6.74 8.62
N GLY A 249 -0.80 7.91 9.20
CA GLY A 249 -0.06 8.48 10.31
C GLY A 249 -0.11 7.59 11.55
N SER A 250 -1.29 7.11 11.92
CA SER A 250 -1.45 6.17 13.05
C SER A 250 -0.81 4.80 12.76
N MET A 251 -0.84 4.34 11.50
CA MET A 251 -0.15 3.12 11.07
C MET A 251 1.37 3.23 11.22
N VAL A 252 1.97 4.38 10.89
CA VAL A 252 3.41 4.62 11.13
C VAL A 252 3.73 4.44 12.62
N ILE A 253 2.93 5.06 13.50
CA ILE A 253 3.12 4.92 14.96
C ILE A 253 2.98 3.45 15.37
N GLY A 254 1.94 2.77 14.93
CA GLY A 254 1.71 1.36 15.23
C GLY A 254 2.86 0.45 14.78
N ARG A 255 3.44 0.69 13.60
CA ARG A 255 4.62 -0.05 13.09
C ARG A 255 5.88 0.21 13.92
N LEU A 256 6.09 1.46 14.37
CA LEU A 256 7.28 1.82 15.17
C LEU A 256 7.27 1.18 16.56
N ILE A 257 6.11 1.08 17.21
CA ILE A 257 5.99 0.52 18.57
C ILE A 257 5.52 -0.93 18.58
N GLY A 258 5.14 -1.49 17.42
CA GLY A 258 4.52 -2.82 17.30
C GLY A 258 5.38 -3.95 17.86
N ASP A 259 6.71 -3.91 17.65
CA ASP A 259 7.61 -4.93 18.20
C ASP A 259 7.61 -4.89 19.73
N LYS A 260 7.64 -3.72 20.35
CA LYS A 260 7.55 -3.56 21.79
C LYS A 260 6.20 -4.02 22.34
N LEU A 261 5.11 -3.76 21.62
CA LEU A 261 3.77 -4.24 22.02
C LEU A 261 3.66 -5.77 21.92
N LYS A 262 4.29 -6.39 20.92
CA LYS A 262 4.41 -7.86 20.81
C LYS A 262 5.17 -8.48 21.98
N GLU A 263 6.22 -7.83 22.47
CA GLU A 263 6.98 -8.26 23.65
C GLU A 263 6.13 -8.18 24.91
N ILE A 264 5.35 -7.09 25.10
CA ILE A 264 4.53 -6.86 26.29
C ILE A 264 3.33 -7.81 26.35
N PHE A 265 2.57 -7.94 25.26
CA PHE A 265 1.31 -8.68 25.25
C PHE A 265 1.44 -10.12 24.75
N GLY A 266 2.58 -10.47 24.15
CA GLY A 266 2.75 -11.70 23.38
C GLY A 266 2.10 -11.58 21.98
N ILE A 267 2.67 -12.28 21.02
CA ILE A 267 2.31 -12.14 19.58
C ILE A 267 0.83 -12.48 19.32
N TYR A 268 0.29 -13.51 19.98
CA TYR A 268 -1.12 -13.89 19.82
C TYR A 268 -2.09 -12.85 20.38
N ASN A 269 -1.90 -12.41 21.62
CA ASN A 269 -2.81 -11.43 22.24
C ASN A 269 -2.74 -10.09 21.47
N PHE A 270 -1.54 -9.70 21.02
CA PHE A 270 -1.39 -8.49 20.23
C PHE A 270 -2.09 -8.60 18.87
N LEU A 271 -2.06 -9.78 18.21
CA LEU A 271 -2.86 -10.03 17.01
C LEU A 271 -4.37 -9.90 17.30
N VAL A 272 -4.87 -10.46 18.39
CA VAL A 272 -6.28 -10.33 18.79
C VAL A 272 -6.65 -8.86 19.00
N TYR A 273 -5.83 -8.09 19.73
CA TYR A 273 -6.06 -6.65 19.94
C TYR A 273 -6.03 -5.87 18.62
N SER A 274 -5.12 -6.21 17.71
CA SER A 274 -5.02 -5.60 16.40
C SER A 274 -6.26 -5.87 15.54
N VAL A 275 -6.77 -7.10 15.51
CA VAL A 275 -7.97 -7.46 14.75
C VAL A 275 -9.23 -6.82 15.35
N ILE A 276 -9.39 -6.85 16.68
CA ILE A 276 -10.53 -6.22 17.38
C ILE A 276 -10.46 -4.69 17.24
N GLY A 277 -9.28 -4.09 17.39
CA GLY A 277 -9.11 -2.65 17.21
C GLY A 277 -9.44 -2.20 15.77
N SER A 278 -9.04 -2.99 14.76
CA SER A 278 -9.41 -2.72 13.36
C SER A 278 -10.92 -2.87 13.13
N LEU A 279 -11.56 -3.85 13.76
CA LEU A 279 -13.02 -4.00 13.77
C LEU A 279 -13.70 -2.76 14.36
N LEU A 280 -13.26 -2.30 15.54
CA LEU A 280 -13.81 -1.12 16.19
C LEU A 280 -13.58 0.15 15.36
N GLY A 281 -12.38 0.33 14.79
CA GLY A 281 -12.09 1.44 13.91
C GLY A 281 -12.99 1.45 12.67
N SER A 282 -13.15 0.30 12.01
CA SER A 282 -14.06 0.15 10.85
C SER A 282 -15.52 0.40 11.24
N LEU A 283 -15.96 -0.05 12.41
CA LEU A 283 -17.31 0.21 12.91
C LEU A 283 -17.55 1.71 13.14
N ILE A 284 -16.58 2.40 13.75
CA ILE A 284 -16.66 3.86 13.97
C ILE A 284 -16.73 4.58 12.62
N ILE A 285 -15.96 4.19 11.61
CA ILE A 285 -16.02 4.78 10.28
C ILE A 285 -17.41 4.59 9.68
N VAL A 286 -17.95 3.37 9.69
CA VAL A 286 -19.28 3.05 9.14
C VAL A 286 -20.40 3.85 9.83
N LEU A 287 -20.30 4.05 11.14
CA LEU A 287 -21.31 4.78 11.93
C LEU A 287 -21.05 6.30 11.98
N SER A 288 -19.95 6.79 11.41
CA SER A 288 -19.61 8.20 11.52
C SER A 288 -20.49 9.06 10.61
N SER A 289 -21.02 10.14 11.19
CA SER A 289 -21.73 11.21 10.48
C SER A 289 -21.03 12.55 10.65
N SER A 290 -19.83 12.57 11.21
CA SER A 290 -19.07 13.80 11.48
C SER A 290 -17.59 13.60 11.19
N LEU A 291 -16.92 14.70 10.84
CA LEU A 291 -15.49 14.75 10.57
C LEU A 291 -14.67 14.16 11.73
N LEU A 292 -14.98 14.55 12.97
CA LEU A 292 -14.24 14.10 14.14
C LEU A 292 -14.34 12.59 14.35
N LEU A 293 -15.55 12.02 14.23
CA LEU A 293 -15.75 10.57 14.40
C LEU A 293 -15.07 9.78 13.27
N ALA A 294 -15.12 10.27 12.04
CA ALA A 294 -14.41 9.66 10.92
C ALA A 294 -12.90 9.60 11.18
N ILE A 295 -12.29 10.72 11.60
CA ILE A 295 -10.87 10.80 11.93
C ILE A 295 -10.50 9.81 13.06
N ILE A 296 -11.29 9.75 14.13
CA ILE A 296 -11.07 8.81 15.24
C ILE A 296 -11.12 7.37 14.72
N GLY A 297 -12.11 7.05 13.89
CA GLY A 297 -12.23 5.74 13.26
C GLY A 297 -10.99 5.38 12.42
N PHE A 298 -10.52 6.29 11.57
CA PHE A 298 -9.30 6.10 10.76
C PHE A 298 -8.03 5.96 11.61
N ILE A 299 -7.89 6.72 12.70
CA ILE A 299 -6.75 6.58 13.62
C ILE A 299 -6.76 5.19 14.27
N ILE A 300 -7.89 4.75 14.81
CA ILE A 300 -7.99 3.45 15.48
C ILE A 300 -7.76 2.32 14.46
N ALA A 301 -8.37 2.40 13.28
CA ALA A 301 -8.23 1.42 12.22
C ALA A 301 -6.77 1.30 11.74
N GLY A 302 -6.13 2.43 11.41
CA GLY A 302 -4.75 2.45 10.92
C GLY A 302 -3.74 1.96 11.96
N PHE A 303 -3.86 2.41 13.22
CA PHE A 303 -3.00 1.94 14.30
C PHE A 303 -3.13 0.42 14.49
N SER A 304 -4.35 -0.07 14.53
CA SER A 304 -4.62 -1.47 14.82
C SER A 304 -4.21 -2.41 13.68
N VAL A 305 -4.50 -2.06 12.44
CA VAL A 305 -4.18 -2.90 11.27
C VAL A 305 -2.67 -2.99 11.00
N SER A 306 -1.90 -2.02 11.46
CA SER A 306 -0.46 -1.84 11.15
C SER A 306 0.41 -3.07 11.37
N SER A 307 0.06 -3.92 12.33
CA SER A 307 0.86 -5.08 12.77
C SER A 307 0.33 -6.41 12.26
N ILE A 308 -0.86 -6.48 11.67
CA ILE A 308 -1.48 -7.75 11.25
C ILE A 308 -0.64 -8.44 10.18
N ILE A 309 -0.26 -7.74 9.10
CA ILE A 309 0.54 -8.31 8.00
C ILE A 309 1.93 -8.76 8.48
N PRO A 310 2.72 -7.95 9.22
CA PRO A 310 3.98 -8.39 9.80
C PRO A 310 3.85 -9.66 10.67
N ILE A 311 2.79 -9.75 11.46
CA ILE A 311 2.53 -10.94 12.28
C ILE A 311 2.20 -12.16 11.40
N CYS A 312 1.38 -11.97 10.35
CA CYS A 312 1.08 -13.04 9.41
C CYS A 312 2.35 -13.57 8.71
N TYR A 313 3.28 -12.70 8.31
CA TYR A 313 4.56 -13.11 7.74
C TYR A 313 5.42 -13.89 8.76
N THR A 314 5.45 -13.44 10.02
CA THR A 314 6.19 -14.15 11.07
C THR A 314 5.66 -15.57 11.25
N PHE A 315 4.35 -15.75 11.39
CA PHE A 315 3.74 -17.06 11.48
C PHE A 315 3.89 -17.88 10.19
N GLY A 316 3.65 -17.26 9.03
CA GLY A 316 3.73 -17.93 7.73
C GLY A 316 5.11 -18.52 7.43
N SER A 317 6.18 -17.88 7.93
CA SER A 317 7.55 -18.37 7.81
C SER A 317 7.91 -19.52 8.76
N SER A 318 7.09 -19.79 9.77
CA SER A 318 7.37 -20.77 10.84
C SER A 318 6.42 -21.98 10.86
N ILE A 319 5.54 -22.13 9.86
CA ILE A 319 4.58 -23.25 9.79
C ILE A 319 5.34 -24.56 9.58
N LYS A 320 5.09 -25.56 10.44
CA LYS A 320 5.66 -26.92 10.32
C LYS A 320 5.29 -27.53 8.96
N ASN A 321 6.25 -28.15 8.31
CA ASN A 321 6.12 -28.81 7.01
C ASN A 321 5.77 -27.89 5.82
N VAL A 322 5.84 -26.58 5.99
CA VAL A 322 5.73 -25.59 4.92
C VAL A 322 7.07 -24.87 4.78
N ASN A 323 7.60 -24.79 3.57
CA ASN A 323 8.79 -23.97 3.32
C ASN A 323 8.47 -22.50 3.65
N ALA A 324 9.33 -21.84 4.44
CA ALA A 324 9.14 -20.46 4.87
C ALA A 324 8.88 -19.50 3.68
N THR A 325 9.61 -19.69 2.57
CA THR A 325 9.40 -18.88 1.35
C THR A 325 8.01 -19.09 0.77
N VAL A 326 7.51 -20.34 0.75
CA VAL A 326 6.16 -20.67 0.24
C VAL A 326 5.09 -20.01 1.11
N GLY A 327 5.19 -20.11 2.44
CA GLY A 327 4.25 -19.50 3.37
C GLY A 327 4.18 -17.97 3.18
N ILE A 328 5.33 -17.30 3.11
CA ILE A 328 5.41 -15.85 2.85
C ILE A 328 4.81 -15.51 1.47
N THR A 329 5.15 -16.27 0.44
CA THR A 329 4.67 -16.01 -0.93
C THR A 329 3.15 -16.12 -1.04
N ILE A 330 2.53 -17.11 -0.41
CA ILE A 330 1.07 -17.26 -0.40
C ILE A 330 0.40 -16.04 0.24
N ILE A 331 0.89 -15.59 1.37
CA ILE A 331 0.40 -14.38 2.03
C ILE A 331 0.56 -13.15 1.11
N THR A 332 1.71 -13.03 0.47
CA THR A 332 2.00 -11.92 -0.47
C THR A 332 1.06 -11.92 -1.68
N ILE A 333 0.75 -13.10 -2.24
CA ILE A 333 -0.24 -13.22 -3.34
C ILE A 333 -1.61 -12.73 -2.88
N GLY A 334 -2.03 -13.05 -1.65
CA GLY A 334 -3.27 -12.52 -1.07
C GLY A 334 -3.26 -11.00 -0.99
N VAL A 335 -2.19 -10.44 -0.48
CA VAL A 335 -1.99 -8.99 -0.34
C VAL A 335 -2.14 -8.28 -1.69
N TYR A 336 -1.42 -8.70 -2.72
CA TYR A 336 -1.50 -8.07 -4.06
C TYR A 336 -2.81 -8.38 -4.80
N GLY A 337 -3.39 -9.57 -4.59
CA GLY A 337 -4.67 -9.95 -5.18
C GLY A 337 -5.83 -9.05 -4.75
N VAL A 338 -5.79 -8.54 -3.53
CA VAL A 338 -6.79 -7.59 -3.02
C VAL A 338 -6.85 -6.32 -3.86
N PHE A 339 -5.70 -5.76 -4.25
CA PHE A 339 -5.66 -4.53 -5.05
C PHE A 339 -6.30 -4.68 -6.45
N MET A 340 -6.48 -5.91 -6.94
CA MET A 340 -7.19 -6.17 -8.20
C MET A 340 -8.70 -6.27 -8.01
N ILE A 341 -9.16 -6.79 -6.86
CA ILE A 341 -10.57 -7.16 -6.65
C ILE A 341 -11.29 -6.09 -5.80
N ALA A 342 -10.63 -5.58 -4.77
CA ALA A 342 -11.27 -4.69 -3.80
C ALA A 342 -11.75 -3.37 -4.43
N PRO A 343 -10.96 -2.62 -5.21
CA PRO A 343 -11.39 -1.32 -5.70
C PRO A 343 -12.67 -1.36 -6.55
N PRO A 344 -12.82 -2.28 -7.55
CA PRO A 344 -14.05 -2.33 -8.33
C PRO A 344 -15.24 -2.82 -7.51
N ALA A 345 -15.03 -3.77 -6.58
CA ALA A 345 -16.11 -4.23 -5.70
C ALA A 345 -16.61 -3.10 -4.80
N LEU A 346 -15.71 -2.29 -4.25
CA LEU A 346 -16.06 -1.13 -3.43
C LEU A 346 -16.70 0.00 -4.25
N GLY A 347 -16.26 0.22 -5.50
CA GLY A 347 -16.90 1.16 -6.42
C GLY A 347 -18.34 0.77 -6.70
N TYR A 348 -18.59 -0.51 -6.97
CA TYR A 348 -19.93 -1.04 -7.17
C TYR A 348 -20.81 -0.90 -5.91
N VAL A 349 -20.26 -1.13 -4.72
CA VAL A 349 -20.97 -0.88 -3.45
C VAL A 349 -21.32 0.61 -3.31
N ALA A 350 -20.37 1.50 -3.63
CA ALA A 350 -20.58 2.95 -3.54
C ALA A 350 -21.66 3.45 -4.51
N ASP A 351 -21.76 2.91 -5.71
CA ASP A 351 -22.79 3.31 -6.70
C ASP A 351 -24.17 2.80 -6.36
N ILE A 352 -24.31 1.58 -5.81
CA ILE A 352 -25.64 0.99 -5.51
C ILE A 352 -26.17 1.47 -4.17
N PHE A 353 -25.33 1.49 -3.15
CA PHE A 353 -25.75 1.72 -1.77
C PHE A 353 -25.39 3.10 -1.24
N GLY A 354 -24.44 3.78 -1.88
CA GLY A 354 -23.84 5.04 -1.44
C GLY A 354 -22.42 4.86 -0.94
N ILE A 355 -21.63 5.93 -1.03
CA ILE A 355 -20.22 5.94 -0.62
C ILE A 355 -20.03 5.67 0.89
N GLU A 356 -21.03 5.97 1.71
CA GLU A 356 -21.06 5.68 3.14
C GLU A 356 -20.96 4.20 3.47
N PHE A 357 -21.39 3.33 2.54
CA PHE A 357 -21.38 1.86 2.73
C PHE A 357 -20.07 1.21 2.28
N VAL A 358 -19.13 1.99 1.73
CA VAL A 358 -17.86 1.46 1.18
C VAL A 358 -17.02 0.72 2.22
N TYR A 359 -17.15 1.06 3.51
CA TYR A 359 -16.43 0.40 4.61
C TYR A 359 -17.15 -0.80 5.23
N ILE A 360 -18.40 -1.09 4.85
CA ILE A 360 -19.15 -2.27 5.36
C ILE A 360 -18.48 -3.60 5.00
N PRO A 361 -17.99 -3.85 3.76
CA PRO A 361 -17.28 -5.08 3.46
C PRO A 361 -16.06 -5.32 4.35
N MET A 362 -15.33 -4.24 4.69
CA MET A 362 -14.18 -4.31 5.60
C MET A 362 -14.62 -4.66 7.02
N LEU A 363 -15.69 -4.05 7.52
CA LEU A 363 -16.29 -4.36 8.81
C LEU A 363 -16.67 -5.85 8.90
N ILE A 364 -17.34 -6.38 7.88
CA ILE A 364 -17.74 -7.80 7.82
C ILE A 364 -16.50 -8.71 7.85
N LEU A 365 -15.46 -8.40 7.07
CA LEU A 365 -14.23 -9.17 7.05
C LEU A 365 -13.52 -9.15 8.41
N PHE A 366 -13.54 -8.03 9.15
CA PHE A 366 -12.96 -7.97 10.49
C PHE A 366 -13.82 -8.68 11.54
N ILE A 367 -15.15 -8.75 11.40
CA ILE A 367 -16.01 -9.61 12.23
C ILE A 367 -15.60 -11.09 12.04
N ILE A 368 -15.50 -11.55 10.78
CA ILE A 368 -15.09 -12.91 10.46
C ILE A 368 -13.68 -13.20 10.99
N SER A 369 -12.73 -12.29 10.77
CA SER A 369 -11.35 -12.41 11.25
C SER A 369 -11.27 -12.47 12.78
N SER A 370 -12.09 -11.69 13.49
CA SER A 370 -12.17 -11.71 14.97
C SER A 370 -12.65 -13.07 15.48
N ILE A 371 -13.69 -13.63 14.85
CA ILE A 371 -14.19 -14.97 15.18
C ILE A 371 -13.13 -16.03 14.92
N ILE A 372 -12.46 -15.99 13.77
CA ILE A 372 -11.42 -16.96 13.39
C ILE A 372 -10.26 -16.91 14.41
N VAL A 373 -9.70 -15.73 14.68
CA VAL A 373 -8.53 -15.60 15.56
C VAL A 373 -8.85 -16.04 16.97
N THR A 374 -10.03 -15.69 17.49
CA THR A 374 -10.43 -16.06 18.86
C THR A 374 -10.78 -17.54 19.00
N SER A 375 -11.46 -18.14 17.98
CA SER A 375 -11.84 -19.56 18.01
C SER A 375 -10.67 -20.50 17.75
N GLN A 376 -9.65 -20.09 16.99
CA GLN A 376 -8.50 -20.91 16.61
C GLN A 376 -7.22 -20.61 17.42
N GLN A 377 -7.37 -20.14 18.66
CA GLN A 377 -6.26 -19.77 19.55
C GLN A 377 -5.14 -20.80 19.62
N LYS A 378 -5.47 -22.11 19.60
CA LYS A 378 -4.49 -23.20 19.69
C LYS A 378 -3.48 -23.20 18.55
N LEU A 379 -3.88 -22.78 17.33
CA LEU A 379 -3.00 -22.73 16.18
C LEU A 379 -1.94 -21.61 16.28
N PHE A 380 -2.23 -20.56 17.04
CA PHE A 380 -1.33 -19.43 17.23
C PHE A 380 -0.39 -19.57 18.43
N LYS A 381 -0.66 -20.55 19.33
CA LYS A 381 0.13 -20.80 20.55
C LYS A 381 1.09 -21.99 20.43
N ASN A 382 0.97 -22.78 19.37
CA ASN A 382 1.84 -23.91 19.05
C ASN A 382 2.92 -23.51 18.05
#